data_1bd12e692b9ebb093e23dce0ea9eabf7
#
_entry.id   1bd12e692b9ebb093e23dce0ea9eabf7
#
_cell.length_a   1.000
_cell.length_b   1.000
_cell.length_c   1.000
_cell.angle_alpha   90.00
_cell.angle_beta   90.00
_cell.angle_gamma   90.00
#
_symmetry.space_group_name_H-M   'P 1'
#
loop_
_entity.id
_entity.type
_entity.pdbx_description
1 polymer ?
#
loop_
_entity_poly.entity_id
_entity_poly.type
_entity_poly.pdbx_seq_one_letter_code
_entity_poly.pdbx_strand_id
1 'polypeptide(L)'
;MPRADPIQNNFNGGEISPLLYGRPDVDRYKTGLQTCLNMVPLVQGPIERRPGTKHIIGVKTNSLSTLIKEFVFSSSQAYIIEFGNLYARFIKDRAQIDTGSPIELTTTYLTADLFSLRFAQSADLLYITHKSYPPRKMTRTSDTAWSITNVTFIDGPYLVTNSTATTLSLSGTTGSVTVTASAVTGINGGTGFQASDIGRLIRWKDAAGNWTYLTITARANTTSITATIDGPDASATTATINWRLGLYSGTTGYPSVVGFHQNRLGFAGTTDFPLRYDLSVSGDFENMAPTDTDGTVLDDSAVTDSLSGDTVDPIRWMMSDEKGLLLGTFEAEWVSRPSDTSTLLTPSNVKSARSTGYGSAAV
;
A
#
# COMPACT_ATOMS: atom_id res chain seq x y z
N MET A 1 0.74 -7.00 70.42
CA MET A 1 0.23 -7.80 69.31
C MET A 1 1.37 -8.11 68.38
N PRO A 2 1.61 -9.36 67.98
CA PRO A 2 2.65 -9.64 66.99
C PRO A 2 2.27 -8.99 65.68
N ARG A 3 3.22 -8.31 65.05
CA ARG A 3 3.06 -7.70 63.75
C ARG A 3 3.07 -8.80 62.73
N ALA A 4 1.98 -8.98 62.00
CA ALA A 4 1.92 -9.89 60.83
C ALA A 4 2.40 -9.12 59.63
N ASP A 5 3.56 -9.48 59.10
CA ASP A 5 4.03 -8.96 57.85
C ASP A 5 3.37 -9.72 56.69
N PRO A 6 2.60 -9.07 55.81
CA PRO A 6 1.97 -9.74 54.68
C PRO A 6 3.05 -10.25 53.70
N ILE A 7 2.97 -11.50 53.34
CA ILE A 7 3.86 -12.15 52.35
C ILE A 7 3.12 -12.19 51.01
N GLN A 8 3.70 -11.59 49.96
CA GLN A 8 3.19 -11.71 48.60
C GLN A 8 3.96 -12.84 47.87
N ASN A 9 3.25 -13.92 47.57
CA ASN A 9 3.83 -15.14 46.95
C ASN A 9 3.58 -15.24 45.46
N ASN A 10 2.83 -14.31 44.89
CA ASN A 10 2.41 -14.37 43.49
C ASN A 10 2.42 -12.95 42.91
N PHE A 11 3.03 -12.82 41.73
CA PHE A 11 3.20 -11.57 41.01
C PHE A 11 2.54 -11.57 39.61
N ASN A 12 1.69 -12.57 39.33
CA ASN A 12 1.10 -12.75 38.01
C ASN A 12 0.13 -11.62 37.60
N GLY A 13 -0.28 -10.76 38.55
CA GLY A 13 -1.03 -9.55 38.25
C GLY A 13 -0.24 -8.50 37.45
N GLY A 14 1.11 -8.62 37.43
CA GLY A 14 1.99 -7.66 36.77
C GLY A 14 1.94 -6.27 37.37
N GLU A 15 2.33 -5.27 36.62
CA GLU A 15 2.21 -3.86 37.03
C GLU A 15 0.74 -3.41 37.01
N ILE A 16 0.26 -2.86 38.12
CA ILE A 16 -1.12 -2.40 38.25
C ILE A 16 -1.20 -0.88 38.05
N SER A 17 -2.32 -0.43 37.52
CA SER A 17 -2.58 1.00 37.34
C SER A 17 -2.58 1.74 38.69
N PRO A 18 -2.06 2.97 38.77
CA PRO A 18 -2.16 3.83 39.95
C PRO A 18 -3.59 4.00 40.47
N LEU A 19 -4.59 3.87 39.61
CA LEU A 19 -6.02 3.92 40.01
C LEU A 19 -6.46 2.73 40.88
N LEU A 20 -5.68 1.65 40.89
CA LEU A 20 -5.93 0.47 41.75
C LEU A 20 -5.16 0.51 43.06
N TYR A 21 -4.31 1.50 43.28
CA TYR A 21 -3.58 1.64 44.56
C TYR A 21 -4.59 1.90 45.70
N GLY A 22 -4.48 1.12 46.73
CA GLY A 22 -5.40 1.18 47.85
C GLY A 22 -6.74 0.47 47.64
N ARG A 23 -6.91 -0.34 46.61
CA ARG A 23 -8.09 -1.17 46.33
C ARG A 23 -7.86 -2.66 46.67
N PRO A 24 -7.75 -3.03 47.97
CA PRO A 24 -7.54 -4.41 48.39
C PRO A 24 -8.74 -5.34 48.13
N ASP A 25 -9.89 -4.79 47.78
CA ASP A 25 -11.11 -5.47 47.35
C ASP A 25 -10.98 -6.10 45.95
N VAL A 26 -10.03 -5.65 45.15
CA VAL A 26 -9.75 -6.22 43.83
C VAL A 26 -8.73 -7.34 43.92
N ASP A 27 -9.03 -8.53 43.44
CA ASP A 27 -8.14 -9.72 43.53
C ASP A 27 -6.75 -9.48 42.91
N ARG A 28 -6.69 -8.73 41.79
CA ARG A 28 -5.42 -8.35 41.17
C ARG A 28 -4.51 -7.50 42.05
N TYR A 29 -5.07 -6.78 43.04
CA TYR A 29 -4.27 -5.98 43.96
C TYR A 29 -3.28 -6.84 44.76
N LYS A 30 -3.71 -8.03 45.19
CA LYS A 30 -2.89 -8.96 46.00
C LYS A 30 -1.74 -9.61 45.23
N THR A 31 -1.85 -9.66 43.90
CA THR A 31 -0.86 -10.27 43.01
C THR A 31 -0.17 -9.24 42.10
N GLY A 32 -0.51 -7.97 42.27
CA GLY A 32 0.02 -6.86 41.49
C GLY A 32 1.29 -6.27 42.07
N LEU A 33 2.03 -5.58 41.20
CA LEU A 33 3.23 -4.82 41.54
C LEU A 33 2.98 -3.33 41.26
N GLN A 34 3.51 -2.47 42.10
CA GLN A 34 3.48 -1.04 41.84
C GLN A 34 4.38 -0.66 40.66
N THR A 35 5.50 -1.37 40.50
CA THR A 35 6.47 -1.17 39.41
C THR A 35 7.05 -2.53 39.00
N CYS A 36 7.06 -2.80 37.70
CA CYS A 36 7.58 -4.04 37.14
C CYS A 36 8.50 -3.75 35.94
N LEU A 37 9.62 -3.09 36.20
CA LEU A 37 10.60 -2.72 35.18
C LEU A 37 11.61 -3.83 34.93
N ASN A 38 11.81 -4.18 33.67
CA ASN A 38 12.75 -5.23 33.22
C ASN A 38 12.52 -6.62 33.84
N MET A 39 11.28 -6.90 34.23
CA MET A 39 10.82 -8.18 34.77
C MET A 39 9.65 -8.71 33.94
N VAL A 40 9.54 -10.03 33.86
CA VAL A 40 8.44 -10.74 33.19
C VAL A 40 7.67 -11.52 34.24
N PRO A 41 6.42 -11.18 34.56
CA PRO A 41 5.58 -12.00 35.43
C PRO A 41 5.26 -13.31 34.72
N LEU A 42 5.45 -14.43 35.42
CA LEU A 42 5.09 -15.75 34.92
C LEU A 42 3.67 -16.11 35.38
N VAL A 43 2.97 -16.90 34.59
CA VAL A 43 1.60 -17.34 34.90
C VAL A 43 1.57 -18.15 36.21
N GLN A 44 2.65 -18.82 36.53
CA GLN A 44 2.80 -19.63 37.75
C GLN A 44 3.00 -18.79 39.04
N GLY A 45 3.14 -17.46 38.92
CA GLY A 45 3.27 -16.56 40.05
C GLY A 45 4.60 -15.86 40.24
N PRO A 46 5.77 -16.47 40.00
CA PRO A 46 7.05 -15.79 40.14
C PRO A 46 7.27 -14.73 39.04
N ILE A 47 8.23 -13.84 39.27
CA ILE A 47 8.75 -12.92 38.28
C ILE A 47 10.15 -13.34 37.87
N GLU A 48 10.45 -13.22 36.59
CA GLU A 48 11.74 -13.49 36.00
C GLU A 48 12.37 -12.24 35.43
N ARG A 49 13.69 -12.13 35.48
CA ARG A 49 14.38 -11.02 34.84
C ARG A 49 14.26 -11.14 33.33
N ARG A 50 13.89 -10.06 32.68
CA ARG A 50 13.86 -9.96 31.22
C ARG A 50 15.22 -10.42 30.62
N PRO A 51 15.22 -11.25 29.56
CA PRO A 51 16.45 -11.58 28.82
C PRO A 51 17.19 -10.32 28.39
N GLY A 52 18.52 -10.40 28.34
CA GLY A 52 19.36 -9.34 27.80
C GLY A 52 19.11 -9.14 26.31
N THR A 53 19.47 -7.98 25.80
CA THR A 53 19.52 -7.69 24.37
C THR A 53 20.92 -7.96 23.83
N LYS A 54 20.99 -8.49 22.60
CA LYS A 54 22.25 -8.67 21.88
C LYS A 54 22.32 -7.60 20.80
N HIS A 55 23.39 -6.81 20.81
CA HIS A 55 23.69 -5.91 19.69
C HIS A 55 24.06 -6.75 18.47
N ILE A 56 23.45 -6.47 17.31
CA ILE A 56 23.70 -7.15 16.03
C ILE A 56 24.71 -6.34 15.22
N ILE A 57 24.32 -5.11 14.85
CA ILE A 57 25.13 -4.20 14.04
C ILE A 57 24.63 -2.75 14.23
N GLY A 58 25.52 -1.78 14.02
CA GLY A 58 25.14 -0.39 13.91
C GLY A 58 24.55 -0.06 12.53
N VAL A 59 23.60 0.86 12.48
CA VAL A 59 23.07 1.39 11.23
C VAL A 59 24.17 2.12 10.43
N LYS A 60 24.02 2.19 9.10
CA LYS A 60 25.02 2.84 8.22
C LYS A 60 25.35 4.28 8.62
N THR A 61 24.34 5.03 9.05
CA THR A 61 24.48 6.44 9.42
C THR A 61 23.79 6.70 10.75
N ASN A 62 24.53 6.66 11.85
CA ASN A 62 24.00 6.76 13.22
C ASN A 62 23.32 8.11 13.54
N SER A 63 23.59 9.15 12.75
CA SER A 63 22.98 10.47 12.93
C SER A 63 21.60 10.62 12.27
N LEU A 64 21.16 9.64 11.50
CA LEU A 64 19.89 9.64 10.79
C LEU A 64 18.98 8.51 11.29
N SER A 65 17.68 8.79 11.34
CA SER A 65 16.69 7.77 11.66
C SER A 65 16.62 6.72 10.55
N THR A 66 16.43 5.46 10.94
CA THR A 66 16.24 4.32 10.03
C THR A 66 14.95 3.61 10.35
N LEU A 67 14.34 3.00 9.35
CA LEU A 67 13.16 2.16 9.49
C LEU A 67 13.59 0.68 9.38
N ILE A 68 13.15 -0.11 10.33
CA ILE A 68 13.37 -1.57 10.33
C ILE A 68 12.08 -2.26 9.91
N LYS A 69 12.17 -3.08 8.86
CA LYS A 69 11.03 -3.87 8.35
C LYS A 69 11.39 -5.34 8.31
N GLU A 70 10.51 -6.16 8.84
CA GLU A 70 10.59 -7.61 8.67
C GLU A 70 10.25 -8.03 7.24
N PHE A 71 10.91 -9.09 6.77
CA PHE A 71 10.60 -9.78 5.52
C PHE A 71 10.67 -11.29 5.79
N VAL A 72 9.52 -11.95 5.79
CA VAL A 72 9.40 -13.36 6.16
C VAL A 72 8.97 -14.16 4.93
N PHE A 73 9.90 -14.93 4.35
CA PHE A 73 9.60 -15.86 3.27
C PHE A 73 9.06 -17.18 3.79
N SER A 74 9.68 -17.71 4.85
CA SER A 74 9.27 -18.97 5.50
C SER A 74 9.68 -18.96 6.96
N SER A 75 9.29 -19.99 7.71
CA SER A 75 9.69 -20.16 9.12
C SER A 75 11.20 -20.28 9.35
N SER A 76 11.95 -20.67 8.30
CA SER A 76 13.42 -20.82 8.34
C SER A 76 14.16 -19.71 7.57
N GLN A 77 13.45 -18.88 6.81
CA GLN A 77 14.03 -17.80 6.00
C GLN A 77 13.31 -16.50 6.32
N ALA A 78 13.82 -15.80 7.30
CA ALA A 78 13.36 -14.48 7.71
C ALA A 78 14.52 -13.49 7.66
N TYR A 79 14.20 -12.27 7.25
CA TYR A 79 15.13 -11.17 7.08
C TYR A 79 14.63 -9.94 7.80
N ILE A 80 15.56 -9.08 8.17
CA ILE A 80 15.28 -7.72 8.60
C ILE A 80 15.86 -6.80 7.54
N ILE A 81 15.05 -5.90 7.03
CA ILE A 81 15.45 -4.86 6.09
C ILE A 81 15.63 -3.56 6.87
N GLU A 82 16.82 -3.00 6.82
CA GLU A 82 17.13 -1.65 7.30
C GLU A 82 16.94 -0.68 6.14
N PHE A 83 15.92 0.16 6.21
CA PHE A 83 15.76 1.31 5.30
C PHE A 83 16.39 2.54 5.93
N GLY A 84 17.35 3.13 5.25
CA GLY A 84 17.96 4.39 5.62
C GLY A 84 17.86 5.42 4.50
N ASN A 85 18.58 6.53 4.65
CA ASN A 85 18.58 7.61 3.67
C ASN A 85 19.15 7.15 2.33
N LEU A 86 18.26 6.93 1.35
CA LEU A 86 18.56 6.48 -0.02
C LEU A 86 19.15 5.06 -0.13
N TYR A 87 19.00 4.21 0.89
CA TYR A 87 19.48 2.84 0.85
C TYR A 87 18.56 1.86 1.58
N ALA A 88 18.73 0.56 1.29
CA ALA A 88 18.22 -0.55 2.06
C ALA A 88 19.32 -1.60 2.25
N ARG A 89 19.47 -2.16 3.47
CA ARG A 89 20.40 -3.23 3.84
C ARG A 89 19.65 -4.41 4.44
N PHE A 90 20.29 -5.57 4.43
CA PHE A 90 19.63 -6.83 4.80
C PHE A 90 20.38 -7.52 5.92
N ILE A 91 19.62 -8.02 6.89
CA ILE A 91 20.10 -8.74 8.06
C ILE A 91 19.41 -10.11 8.09
N LYS A 92 20.17 -11.17 8.27
CA LYS A 92 19.68 -12.55 8.42
C LYS A 92 20.48 -13.25 9.51
N ASP A 93 19.85 -14.15 10.27
CA ASP A 93 20.53 -14.98 11.26
C ASP A 93 21.39 -14.20 12.27
N ARG A 94 20.93 -13.01 12.67
CA ARG A 94 21.61 -12.09 13.59
C ARG A 94 22.95 -11.56 13.06
N ALA A 95 23.09 -11.46 11.74
CA ALA A 95 24.25 -10.86 11.08
C ALA A 95 23.80 -10.06 9.84
N GLN A 96 24.54 -9.04 9.48
CA GLN A 96 24.35 -8.36 8.20
C GLN A 96 24.76 -9.31 7.08
N ILE A 97 23.98 -9.31 6.00
CA ILE A 97 24.36 -10.07 4.80
C ILE A 97 25.48 -9.34 4.08
N ASP A 98 26.59 -10.02 3.90
CA ASP A 98 27.85 -9.49 3.42
C ASP A 98 28.53 -10.47 2.44
N THR A 99 29.11 -9.96 1.37
CA THR A 99 29.91 -10.71 0.40
C THR A 99 31.31 -10.09 0.21
N GLY A 100 31.88 -9.54 1.30
CA GLY A 100 33.08 -8.69 1.30
C GLY A 100 32.75 -7.22 1.50
N SER A 101 31.49 -6.87 1.28
CA SER A 101 30.86 -5.60 1.67
C SER A 101 29.36 -5.84 1.90
N PRO A 102 28.70 -5.03 2.74
CA PRO A 102 27.26 -5.16 3.00
C PRO A 102 26.44 -5.13 1.71
N ILE A 103 25.49 -6.08 1.58
CA ILE A 103 24.52 -6.05 0.48
C ILE A 103 23.61 -4.83 0.71
N GLU A 104 23.64 -3.93 -0.26
CA GLU A 104 22.92 -2.66 -0.21
C GLU A 104 22.19 -2.38 -1.52
N LEU A 105 20.92 -1.99 -1.43
CA LEU A 105 20.16 -1.45 -2.55
C LEU A 105 20.06 0.06 -2.42
N THR A 106 20.24 0.77 -3.52
CA THR A 106 19.92 2.19 -3.62
C THR A 106 18.41 2.36 -3.70
N THR A 107 17.86 3.25 -2.87
CA THR A 107 16.46 3.63 -2.89
C THR A 107 16.32 5.12 -3.21
N THR A 108 15.08 5.59 -3.40
CA THR A 108 14.79 7.03 -3.58
C THR A 108 14.22 7.66 -2.32
N TYR A 109 14.07 6.88 -1.24
CA TYR A 109 13.42 7.36 -0.01
C TYR A 109 14.41 8.14 0.84
N LEU A 110 14.04 9.36 1.19
CA LEU A 110 14.79 10.19 2.14
C LEU A 110 14.44 9.79 3.58
N THR A 111 15.28 10.16 4.53
CA THR A 111 15.03 9.92 5.97
C THR A 111 13.64 10.41 6.41
N ALA A 112 13.17 11.54 5.87
CA ALA A 112 11.87 12.11 6.20
C ALA A 112 10.68 11.25 5.71
N ASP A 113 10.89 10.42 4.69
CA ASP A 113 9.84 9.61 4.07
C ASP A 113 9.68 8.24 4.74
N LEU A 114 10.72 7.74 5.43
CA LEU A 114 10.83 6.35 5.86
C LEU A 114 9.63 5.88 6.69
N PHE A 115 9.17 6.69 7.64
CA PHE A 115 8.05 6.33 8.51
C PHE A 115 6.67 6.49 7.84
N SER A 116 6.64 7.06 6.64
CA SER A 116 5.44 7.14 5.81
C SER A 116 5.33 6.01 4.79
N LEU A 117 6.35 5.16 4.67
CA LEU A 117 6.32 3.98 3.82
C LEU A 117 5.30 2.98 4.33
N ARG A 118 4.57 2.35 3.41
CA ARG A 118 3.67 1.23 3.70
C ARG A 118 4.08 0.02 2.88
N PHE A 119 3.85 -1.15 3.46
CA PHE A 119 4.39 -2.39 2.95
C PHE A 119 3.32 -3.47 2.92
N ALA A 120 3.33 -4.26 1.84
CA ALA A 120 2.58 -5.51 1.74
C ALA A 120 3.48 -6.58 1.13
N GLN A 121 3.63 -7.71 1.79
CA GLN A 121 4.50 -8.80 1.35
C GLN A 121 3.68 -9.96 0.79
N SER A 122 4.14 -10.52 -0.33
CA SER A 122 3.67 -11.79 -0.88
C SER A 122 4.88 -12.62 -1.31
N ALA A 123 5.14 -13.72 -0.62
CA ALA A 123 6.31 -14.59 -0.85
C ALA A 123 7.63 -13.78 -0.93
N ASP A 124 8.30 -13.79 -2.08
CA ASP A 124 9.57 -13.09 -2.34
C ASP A 124 9.41 -11.64 -2.79
N LEU A 125 8.19 -11.10 -2.78
CA LEU A 125 7.88 -9.74 -3.20
C LEU A 125 7.41 -8.89 -2.02
N LEU A 126 7.99 -7.70 -1.89
CA LEU A 126 7.55 -6.66 -0.95
C LEU A 126 7.12 -5.44 -1.74
N TYR A 127 5.82 -5.17 -1.78
CA TYR A 127 5.27 -3.95 -2.35
C TYR A 127 5.43 -2.79 -1.37
N ILE A 128 5.85 -1.65 -1.89
CA ILE A 128 6.18 -0.45 -1.11
C ILE A 128 5.45 0.73 -1.72
N THR A 129 4.68 1.45 -0.88
CA THR A 129 3.97 2.65 -1.30
C THR A 129 4.35 3.86 -0.47
N HIS A 130 4.27 5.03 -1.11
CA HIS A 130 4.43 6.34 -0.51
C HIS A 130 3.76 7.39 -1.42
N LYS A 131 3.03 8.34 -0.85
CA LYS A 131 2.24 9.34 -1.61
C LYS A 131 3.02 10.15 -2.66
N SER A 132 4.34 10.28 -2.49
CA SER A 132 5.20 11.10 -3.37
C SER A 132 6.01 10.30 -4.38
N TYR A 133 5.96 8.97 -4.33
CA TYR A 133 6.76 8.10 -5.20
C TYR A 133 5.89 7.04 -5.87
N PRO A 134 6.20 6.65 -7.12
CA PRO A 134 5.55 5.51 -7.75
C PRO A 134 5.63 4.27 -6.86
N PRO A 135 4.57 3.45 -6.78
CA PRO A 135 4.62 2.17 -6.09
C PRO A 135 5.81 1.33 -6.57
N ARG A 136 6.52 0.72 -5.64
CA ARG A 136 7.68 -0.11 -5.93
C ARG A 136 7.50 -1.52 -5.42
N LYS A 137 8.20 -2.46 -6.06
CA LYS A 137 8.37 -3.81 -5.57
C LYS A 137 9.84 -4.10 -5.32
N MET A 138 10.12 -4.63 -4.15
CA MET A 138 11.40 -5.22 -3.81
C MET A 138 11.29 -6.73 -3.97
N THR A 139 12.18 -7.32 -4.75
CA THR A 139 12.21 -8.75 -5.05
C THR A 139 13.45 -9.38 -4.46
N ARG A 140 13.27 -10.48 -3.74
CA ARG A 140 14.35 -11.34 -3.28
C ARG A 140 14.49 -12.54 -4.24
N THR A 141 15.65 -12.74 -4.80
CA THR A 141 15.95 -13.92 -5.62
C THR A 141 16.82 -14.92 -4.84
N SER A 142 17.70 -14.43 -3.98
CA SER A 142 18.51 -15.22 -3.05
C SER A 142 18.85 -14.38 -1.80
N ASP A 143 19.61 -14.96 -0.85
CA ASP A 143 20.04 -14.22 0.33
C ASP A 143 20.83 -12.95 -0.02
N THR A 144 21.60 -13.00 -1.09
CA THR A 144 22.49 -11.91 -1.53
C THR A 144 21.98 -11.15 -2.75
N ALA A 145 20.90 -11.61 -3.41
CA ALA A 145 20.37 -11.03 -4.63
C ALA A 145 18.99 -10.41 -4.39
N TRP A 146 18.97 -9.10 -4.29
CA TRP A 146 17.80 -8.27 -4.10
C TRP A 146 17.72 -7.20 -5.18
N SER A 147 16.52 -6.84 -5.57
CA SER A 147 16.27 -5.74 -6.50
C SER A 147 15.09 -4.89 -6.05
N ILE A 148 15.04 -3.64 -6.48
CA ILE A 148 13.90 -2.75 -6.28
C ILE A 148 13.56 -2.06 -7.60
N THR A 149 12.31 -2.20 -8.05
CA THR A 149 11.82 -1.64 -9.31
C THR A 149 10.47 -0.95 -9.07
N ASN A 150 10.06 -0.08 -9.99
CA ASN A 150 8.68 0.40 -9.99
C ASN A 150 7.73 -0.76 -10.32
N VAL A 151 6.53 -0.73 -9.76
CA VAL A 151 5.43 -1.61 -10.18
C VAL A 151 5.01 -1.20 -11.59
N THR A 152 4.97 -2.16 -12.51
CA THR A 152 4.47 -1.96 -13.87
C THR A 152 3.01 -2.38 -13.90
N PHE A 153 2.13 -1.39 -13.83
CA PHE A 153 0.69 -1.65 -13.86
C PHE A 153 0.23 -2.06 -15.26
N ILE A 154 -0.57 -3.11 -15.32
CA ILE A 154 -1.27 -3.58 -16.50
C ILE A 154 -2.69 -2.99 -16.46
N ASP A 155 -3.07 -2.28 -17.52
CA ASP A 155 -4.42 -1.75 -17.79
C ASP A 155 -5.13 -1.09 -16.57
N GLY A 156 -4.48 -0.10 -15.97
CA GLY A 156 -5.11 0.68 -14.91
C GLY A 156 -4.26 0.87 -13.64
N PRO A 157 -4.82 1.38 -12.54
CA PRO A 157 -6.19 1.90 -12.40
C PRO A 157 -6.39 3.26 -13.13
N TYR A 158 -7.65 3.59 -13.42
CA TYR A 158 -8.01 4.77 -14.22
C TYR A 158 -8.92 5.74 -13.48
N LEU A 159 -8.86 7.00 -13.92
CA LEU A 159 -9.89 7.97 -13.64
C LEU A 159 -11.19 7.62 -14.39
N VAL A 160 -12.25 8.38 -14.13
CA VAL A 160 -13.51 8.26 -14.87
C VAL A 160 -13.29 8.46 -16.38
N THR A 161 -14.13 7.83 -17.19
CA THR A 161 -14.11 8.06 -18.65
C THR A 161 -14.30 9.52 -18.95
N ASN A 162 -13.56 10.03 -19.95
CA ASN A 162 -13.74 11.40 -20.42
C ASN A 162 -15.22 11.68 -20.73
N SER A 163 -15.72 12.77 -20.19
CA SER A 163 -17.10 13.27 -20.42
C SER A 163 -17.14 14.57 -21.23
N THR A 164 -15.98 15.03 -21.70
CA THR A 164 -15.85 16.26 -22.48
C THR A 164 -15.86 15.95 -23.99
N ALA A 165 -15.93 16.98 -24.83
CA ALA A 165 -15.80 16.84 -26.27
C ALA A 165 -14.34 16.58 -26.74
N THR A 166 -13.36 16.56 -25.83
CA THR A 166 -11.96 16.36 -26.19
C THR A 166 -11.75 14.95 -26.70
N THR A 167 -11.22 14.81 -27.89
CA THR A 167 -10.85 13.54 -28.49
C THR A 167 -9.36 13.28 -28.37
N LEU A 168 -8.96 12.01 -28.32
CA LEU A 168 -7.59 11.55 -28.49
C LEU A 168 -7.49 10.75 -29.78
N SER A 169 -6.47 11.03 -30.60
CA SER A 169 -6.09 10.25 -31.80
C SER A 169 -4.69 9.70 -31.65
N LEU A 170 -4.42 8.56 -32.28
CA LEU A 170 -3.11 7.92 -32.31
C LEU A 170 -2.46 8.10 -33.67
N SER A 171 -1.13 8.17 -33.75
CA SER A 171 -0.38 8.21 -35.02
C SER A 171 -0.12 6.81 -35.63
N GLY A 172 -0.36 5.77 -34.86
CA GLY A 172 -0.15 4.37 -35.28
C GLY A 172 -0.97 3.42 -34.42
N THR A 173 -0.99 2.15 -34.78
CA THR A 173 -1.80 1.11 -34.14
C THR A 173 -1.00 0.21 -33.20
N THR A 174 0.34 0.26 -33.24
CA THR A 174 1.23 -0.58 -32.43
C THR A 174 2.47 0.19 -32.01
N GLY A 175 3.12 -0.26 -30.95
CA GLY A 175 4.41 0.26 -30.50
C GLY A 175 4.36 1.71 -30.01
N SER A 176 5.40 2.46 -30.35
CA SER A 176 5.50 3.88 -29.93
C SER A 176 4.70 4.78 -30.87
N VAL A 177 3.76 5.52 -30.31
CA VAL A 177 2.83 6.38 -31.06
C VAL A 177 2.78 7.79 -30.48
N THR A 178 2.45 8.77 -31.31
CA THR A 178 2.05 10.10 -30.85
C THR A 178 0.56 10.07 -30.53
N VAL A 179 0.19 10.49 -29.34
CA VAL A 179 -1.19 10.74 -28.94
C VAL A 179 -1.46 12.23 -29.03
N THR A 180 -2.47 12.62 -29.82
CA THR A 180 -2.86 14.02 -30.02
C THR A 180 -4.26 14.26 -29.48
N ALA A 181 -4.39 15.24 -28.60
CA ALA A 181 -5.66 15.71 -28.07
C ALA A 181 -6.20 16.88 -28.89
N SER A 182 -7.50 16.90 -29.14
CA SER A 182 -8.18 18.02 -29.85
C SER A 182 -8.26 19.30 -29.01
N ALA A 183 -8.20 19.15 -27.67
CA ALA A 183 -8.24 20.26 -26.71
C ALA A 183 -7.61 19.81 -25.39
N VAL A 184 -7.41 20.72 -24.46
CA VAL A 184 -6.91 20.40 -23.09
C VAL A 184 -8.04 20.09 -22.11
N THR A 185 -9.28 20.41 -22.45
CA THR A 185 -10.45 20.19 -21.59
C THR A 185 -10.59 18.69 -21.26
N GLY A 186 -10.81 18.37 -19.99
CA GLY A 186 -10.87 16.97 -19.53
C GLY A 186 -9.51 16.32 -19.23
N ILE A 187 -8.41 16.95 -19.65
CA ILE A 187 -7.06 16.48 -19.33
C ILE A 187 -6.54 17.31 -18.15
N ASN A 188 -6.29 16.67 -17.00
CA ASN A 188 -5.74 17.31 -15.79
C ASN A 188 -6.48 18.59 -15.38
N GLY A 189 -7.80 18.52 -15.30
CA GLY A 189 -8.61 19.69 -14.94
C GLY A 189 -8.57 20.85 -15.95
N GLY A 190 -8.22 20.58 -17.22
CA GLY A 190 -8.12 21.57 -18.29
C GLY A 190 -6.72 22.15 -18.50
N THR A 191 -5.70 21.69 -17.77
CA THR A 191 -4.32 22.15 -17.93
C THR A 191 -3.57 21.40 -19.05
N GLY A 192 -4.17 20.33 -19.58
CA GLY A 192 -3.57 19.47 -20.58
C GLY A 192 -2.50 18.52 -19.99
N PHE A 193 -1.82 17.79 -20.86
CA PHE A 193 -0.74 16.89 -20.45
C PHE A 193 0.40 17.62 -19.78
N GLN A 194 0.94 17.05 -18.70
CA GLN A 194 2.04 17.59 -17.92
C GLN A 194 3.29 16.70 -18.04
N ALA A 195 4.47 17.24 -17.75
CA ALA A 195 5.71 16.45 -17.70
C ALA A 195 5.65 15.37 -16.59
N SER A 196 4.89 15.64 -15.53
CA SER A 196 4.61 14.71 -14.43
C SER A 196 3.66 13.57 -14.79
N ASP A 197 3.09 13.57 -16.00
CA ASP A 197 2.30 12.44 -16.52
C ASP A 197 3.17 11.35 -17.19
N ILE A 198 4.48 11.54 -17.33
CA ILE A 198 5.37 10.49 -17.86
C ILE A 198 5.32 9.27 -16.96
N GLY A 199 5.09 8.09 -17.55
CA GLY A 199 4.82 6.84 -16.86
C GLY A 199 3.34 6.58 -16.53
N ARG A 200 2.46 7.55 -16.77
CA ARG A 200 1.01 7.41 -16.57
C ARG A 200 0.38 6.61 -17.68
N LEU A 201 -0.63 5.80 -17.35
CA LEU A 201 -1.40 5.04 -18.33
C LEU A 201 -2.48 5.92 -19.00
N ILE A 202 -2.83 5.55 -20.21
CA ILE A 202 -4.04 6.00 -20.91
C ILE A 202 -4.79 4.76 -21.37
N ARG A 203 -6.08 4.68 -21.12
CA ARG A 203 -6.95 3.68 -21.75
C ARG A 203 -7.71 4.37 -22.87
N TRP A 204 -7.70 3.78 -24.05
CA TRP A 204 -8.24 4.37 -25.24
C TRP A 204 -9.09 3.32 -25.98
N LYS A 205 -10.28 3.73 -26.45
CA LYS A 205 -11.21 2.85 -27.15
C LYS A 205 -11.13 3.09 -28.65
N ASP A 206 -10.85 2.05 -29.42
CA ASP A 206 -10.75 2.12 -30.86
C ASP A 206 -12.13 2.19 -31.56
N ALA A 207 -12.11 2.36 -32.90
CA ALA A 207 -13.33 2.43 -33.70
C ALA A 207 -14.10 1.10 -33.78
N ALA A 208 -13.44 -0.02 -33.53
CA ALA A 208 -14.09 -1.34 -33.44
C ALA A 208 -14.78 -1.57 -32.11
N GLY A 209 -14.55 -0.69 -31.13
CA GLY A 209 -15.14 -0.77 -29.81
C GLY A 209 -14.26 -1.47 -28.78
N ASN A 210 -13.02 -1.79 -29.11
CA ASN A 210 -12.08 -2.45 -28.21
C ASN A 210 -11.25 -1.44 -27.43
N TRP A 211 -10.96 -1.77 -26.17
CA TRP A 211 -10.08 -1.01 -25.31
C TRP A 211 -8.64 -1.50 -25.48
N THR A 212 -7.72 -0.55 -25.59
CA THR A 212 -6.28 -0.77 -25.44
C THR A 212 -5.72 0.21 -24.40
N TYR A 213 -4.52 -0.05 -23.92
CA TYR A 213 -3.86 0.85 -22.99
C TYR A 213 -2.45 1.20 -23.46
N LEU A 214 -2.03 2.38 -23.08
CA LEU A 214 -0.77 3.00 -23.47
C LEU A 214 -0.08 3.56 -22.24
N THR A 215 1.26 3.53 -22.23
CA THR A 215 2.08 4.23 -21.23
C THR A 215 2.69 5.48 -21.82
N ILE A 216 2.50 6.63 -21.20
CA ILE A 216 3.11 7.90 -21.61
C ILE A 216 4.62 7.82 -21.41
N THR A 217 5.41 7.99 -22.48
CA THR A 217 6.87 7.93 -22.44
C THR A 217 7.54 9.29 -22.57
N ALA A 218 6.88 10.25 -23.25
CA ALA A 218 7.38 11.61 -23.37
C ALA A 218 6.23 12.62 -23.56
N ARG A 219 6.48 13.87 -23.22
CA ARG A 219 5.56 14.98 -23.45
C ARG A 219 6.16 16.00 -24.41
N ALA A 220 5.45 16.27 -25.51
CA ALA A 220 5.83 17.32 -26.45
C ALA A 220 5.23 18.68 -25.99
N ASN A 221 3.91 18.73 -25.68
CA ASN A 221 3.21 19.91 -25.21
C ASN A 221 1.92 19.51 -24.46
N THR A 222 1.04 20.48 -24.16
CA THR A 222 -0.21 20.25 -23.41
C THR A 222 -1.24 19.39 -24.13
N THR A 223 -1.15 19.25 -25.46
CA THR A 223 -2.08 18.46 -26.28
C THR A 223 -1.41 17.31 -27.02
N SER A 224 -0.07 17.14 -26.91
CA SER A 224 0.66 16.10 -27.63
C SER A 224 1.69 15.42 -26.75
N ILE A 225 1.65 14.10 -26.74
CA ILE A 225 2.56 13.22 -26.01
C ILE A 225 3.00 12.06 -26.89
N THR A 226 4.12 11.42 -26.52
CA THR A 226 4.50 10.10 -27.04
C THR A 226 4.10 9.05 -26.02
N ALA A 227 3.51 7.97 -26.46
CA ALA A 227 3.14 6.84 -25.62
C ALA A 227 3.45 5.52 -26.34
N THR A 228 3.66 4.47 -25.56
CA THR A 228 3.79 3.10 -26.09
C THR A 228 2.46 2.37 -25.88
N ILE A 229 1.97 1.70 -26.92
CA ILE A 229 0.84 0.78 -26.79
C ILE A 229 1.36 -0.49 -26.14
N ASP A 230 0.92 -0.77 -24.92
CA ASP A 230 1.29 -1.94 -24.13
C ASP A 230 0.14 -2.97 -24.08
N GLY A 231 -1.06 -2.55 -24.44
CA GLY A 231 -2.24 -3.39 -24.58
C GLY A 231 -2.36 -4.02 -25.96
N PRO A 232 -3.51 -4.60 -26.28
CA PRO A 232 -3.79 -5.10 -27.64
C PRO A 232 -3.60 -4.01 -28.70
N ASP A 233 -3.18 -4.44 -29.88
CA ASP A 233 -3.04 -3.53 -31.03
C ASP A 233 -4.36 -2.84 -31.35
N ALA A 234 -4.32 -1.52 -31.58
CA ALA A 234 -5.50 -0.77 -31.97
C ALA A 234 -5.93 -1.14 -33.39
N SER A 235 -7.22 -1.25 -33.65
CA SER A 235 -7.75 -1.54 -35.00
C SER A 235 -7.70 -0.32 -35.94
N ALA A 236 -7.63 0.89 -35.38
CA ALA A 236 -7.60 2.14 -36.12
C ALA A 236 -6.99 3.25 -35.25
N THR A 237 -6.63 4.37 -35.89
CA THR A 237 -6.05 5.56 -35.21
C THR A 237 -7.03 6.71 -35.04
N THR A 238 -8.30 6.48 -35.38
CA THR A 238 -9.35 7.49 -35.43
C THR A 238 -9.59 8.16 -34.07
N ALA A 239 -9.73 9.46 -34.06
CA ALA A 239 -9.99 10.24 -32.86
C ALA A 239 -11.27 9.78 -32.14
N THR A 240 -11.20 9.54 -30.84
CA THR A 240 -12.32 9.11 -30.00
C THR A 240 -12.43 9.95 -28.74
N ILE A 241 -13.64 10.13 -28.22
CA ILE A 241 -13.92 10.71 -26.90
C ILE A 241 -13.84 9.67 -25.79
N ASN A 242 -13.81 8.36 -26.13
CA ASN A 242 -13.81 7.26 -25.18
C ASN A 242 -12.37 6.94 -24.74
N TRP A 243 -11.90 7.68 -23.77
CA TRP A 243 -10.58 7.47 -23.17
C TRP A 243 -10.61 7.76 -21.67
N ARG A 244 -9.63 7.23 -20.97
CA ARG A 244 -9.40 7.45 -19.52
C ARG A 244 -7.93 7.73 -19.29
N LEU A 245 -7.60 8.59 -18.34
CA LEU A 245 -6.25 8.75 -17.83
C LEU A 245 -6.02 7.80 -16.65
N GLY A 246 -4.83 7.28 -16.53
CA GLY A 246 -4.39 6.50 -15.37
C GLY A 246 -4.52 7.32 -14.09
N LEU A 247 -4.79 6.64 -12.98
CA LEU A 247 -4.94 7.29 -11.68
C LEU A 247 -3.59 7.79 -11.15
N TYR A 248 -2.51 6.99 -11.31
CA TYR A 248 -1.22 7.27 -10.68
C TYR A 248 -0.29 8.04 -11.61
N SER A 249 0.14 9.20 -11.15
CA SER A 249 1.14 10.04 -11.82
C SER A 249 1.72 11.06 -10.84
N GLY A 250 2.79 11.75 -11.25
CA GLY A 250 3.26 12.91 -10.51
C GLY A 250 2.29 14.09 -10.50
N THR A 251 1.25 14.07 -11.37
CA THR A 251 0.18 15.08 -11.42
C THR A 251 -0.92 14.79 -10.39
N THR A 252 -1.37 13.53 -10.29
CA THR A 252 -2.51 13.12 -9.43
C THR A 252 -2.06 12.49 -8.09
N GLY A 253 -0.77 12.29 -7.92
CA GLY A 253 -0.18 11.60 -6.77
C GLY A 253 -0.15 10.08 -6.93
N TYR A 254 0.42 9.45 -5.92
CA TYR A 254 0.59 7.99 -5.84
C TYR A 254 -0.12 7.45 -4.60
N PRO A 255 -0.46 6.15 -4.57
CA PRO A 255 -1.12 5.56 -3.42
C PRO A 255 -0.20 5.56 -2.19
N SER A 256 -0.75 5.92 -1.04
CA SER A 256 -0.05 5.91 0.24
C SER A 256 -0.21 4.59 1.00
N VAL A 257 -1.14 3.72 0.58
CA VAL A 257 -1.51 2.49 1.27
C VAL A 257 -1.45 1.32 0.29
N VAL A 258 -1.00 0.16 0.77
CA VAL A 258 -0.98 -1.11 0.04
C VAL A 258 -1.37 -2.25 0.97
N GLY A 259 -2.11 -3.24 0.46
CA GLY A 259 -2.51 -4.43 1.21
C GLY A 259 -3.08 -5.51 0.30
N PHE A 260 -3.28 -6.71 0.84
CA PHE A 260 -3.90 -7.82 0.12
C PHE A 260 -5.30 -8.12 0.64
N HIS A 261 -6.19 -8.49 -0.25
CA HIS A 261 -7.52 -8.98 0.08
C HIS A 261 -8.03 -9.95 -0.99
N GLN A 262 -8.48 -11.15 -0.57
CA GLN A 262 -9.09 -12.14 -1.46
C GLN A 262 -8.30 -12.38 -2.78
N ASN A 263 -6.99 -12.66 -2.66
CA ASN A 263 -6.08 -12.87 -3.79
C ASN A 263 -5.98 -11.68 -4.76
N ARG A 264 -6.17 -10.46 -4.25
CA ARG A 264 -6.01 -9.18 -4.96
C ARG A 264 -5.03 -8.30 -4.21
N LEU A 265 -4.19 -7.58 -4.93
CA LEU A 265 -3.37 -6.51 -4.37
C LEU A 265 -4.15 -5.21 -4.43
N GLY A 266 -4.24 -4.52 -3.30
CA GLY A 266 -4.96 -3.27 -3.17
C GLY A 266 -4.06 -2.08 -2.94
N PHE A 267 -4.44 -0.93 -3.51
CA PHE A 267 -3.81 0.37 -3.32
C PHE A 267 -4.86 1.41 -2.95
N ALA A 268 -4.51 2.35 -2.07
CA ALA A 268 -5.45 3.39 -1.64
C ALA A 268 -4.77 4.71 -1.28
N GLY A 269 -5.58 5.76 -1.15
CA GLY A 269 -5.18 7.01 -0.56
C GLY A 269 -4.19 7.81 -1.39
N THR A 270 -4.54 8.14 -2.65
CA THR A 270 -3.78 9.11 -3.43
C THR A 270 -4.07 10.54 -2.96
N THR A 271 -3.23 11.48 -3.33
CA THR A 271 -3.41 12.89 -2.94
C THR A 271 -4.73 13.47 -3.44
N ASP A 272 -5.08 13.21 -4.71
CA ASP A 272 -6.29 13.76 -5.33
C ASP A 272 -7.54 12.94 -5.01
N PHE A 273 -7.38 11.66 -4.67
CA PHE A 273 -8.48 10.73 -4.36
C PHE A 273 -8.22 9.99 -3.03
N PRO A 274 -8.22 10.71 -1.90
CA PRO A 274 -7.79 10.17 -0.61
C PRO A 274 -8.70 9.07 -0.05
N LEU A 275 -9.98 9.04 -0.45
CA LEU A 275 -10.98 8.05 -0.01
C LEU A 275 -11.14 6.88 -0.99
N ARG A 276 -10.40 6.88 -2.10
CA ARG A 276 -10.48 5.84 -3.12
C ARG A 276 -9.50 4.72 -2.84
N TYR A 277 -9.94 3.50 -3.10
CA TYR A 277 -9.10 2.31 -3.19
C TYR A 277 -9.38 1.53 -4.46
N ASP A 278 -8.35 0.83 -4.94
CA ASP A 278 -8.37 0.01 -6.16
C ASP A 278 -7.75 -1.34 -5.82
N LEU A 279 -8.43 -2.44 -6.20
CA LEU A 279 -7.93 -3.81 -6.05
C LEU A 279 -7.64 -4.39 -7.41
N SER A 280 -6.56 -5.15 -7.53
CA SER A 280 -6.15 -5.81 -8.78
C SER A 280 -7.17 -6.83 -9.28
N VAL A 281 -6.98 -7.29 -10.51
CA VAL A 281 -7.59 -8.53 -11.01
C VAL A 281 -7.26 -9.68 -10.05
N SER A 282 -8.20 -10.60 -9.86
CA SER A 282 -8.01 -11.72 -8.95
C SER A 282 -6.90 -12.65 -9.44
N GLY A 283 -5.90 -12.86 -8.61
CA GLY A 283 -4.74 -13.72 -8.95
C GLY A 283 -3.64 -13.04 -9.77
N ASP A 284 -3.86 -11.81 -10.26
CA ASP A 284 -2.86 -11.04 -11.00
C ASP A 284 -2.66 -9.67 -10.32
N PHE A 285 -1.64 -9.58 -9.48
CA PHE A 285 -1.45 -8.48 -8.53
C PHE A 285 -1.08 -7.13 -9.18
N GLU A 286 -0.54 -7.13 -10.38
CA GLU A 286 -0.15 -5.89 -11.07
C GLU A 286 -1.14 -5.51 -12.18
N ASN A 287 -2.14 -6.36 -12.45
CA ASN A 287 -3.20 -6.12 -13.41
C ASN A 287 -4.37 -5.39 -12.77
N MET A 288 -4.66 -4.19 -13.27
CA MET A 288 -5.73 -3.32 -12.77
C MET A 288 -6.84 -3.11 -13.81
N ALA A 289 -6.99 -4.05 -14.75
CA ALA A 289 -7.98 -3.98 -15.83
C ALA A 289 -9.41 -3.89 -15.25
N PRO A 290 -10.14 -2.80 -15.49
CA PRO A 290 -11.50 -2.64 -14.97
C PRO A 290 -12.54 -3.44 -15.76
N THR A 291 -12.19 -3.86 -16.96
CA THR A 291 -13.05 -4.65 -17.89
C THR A 291 -12.16 -5.42 -18.84
N ASP A 292 -12.71 -6.40 -19.51
CA ASP A 292 -12.07 -7.01 -20.67
C ASP A 292 -11.91 -5.99 -21.83
N THR A 293 -11.27 -6.39 -22.90
CA THR A 293 -10.95 -5.56 -24.08
C THR A 293 -12.21 -5.05 -24.78
N ASP A 294 -13.29 -5.81 -24.81
CA ASP A 294 -14.57 -5.39 -25.37
C ASP A 294 -15.38 -4.45 -24.45
N GLY A 295 -14.94 -4.30 -23.19
CA GLY A 295 -15.61 -3.51 -22.18
C GLY A 295 -16.50 -4.30 -21.23
N THR A 296 -16.51 -5.64 -21.32
CA THR A 296 -17.26 -6.50 -20.40
C THR A 296 -16.61 -6.50 -19.02
N VAL A 297 -17.41 -6.27 -17.98
CA VAL A 297 -16.98 -6.42 -16.58
C VAL A 297 -17.12 -7.87 -16.17
N LEU A 298 -16.03 -8.48 -15.74
CA LEU A 298 -15.99 -9.85 -15.22
C LEU A 298 -15.89 -9.82 -13.69
N ASP A 299 -16.24 -10.90 -13.02
CA ASP A 299 -16.19 -10.99 -11.56
C ASP A 299 -14.75 -10.94 -11.01
N ASP A 300 -13.78 -11.34 -11.80
CA ASP A 300 -12.36 -11.27 -11.50
C ASP A 300 -11.70 -9.92 -11.87
N SER A 301 -12.37 -9.06 -12.65
CA SER A 301 -11.87 -7.73 -13.03
C SER A 301 -11.48 -6.90 -11.81
N ALA A 302 -10.64 -5.90 -12.02
CA ALA A 302 -10.20 -4.98 -10.97
C ALA A 302 -11.38 -4.26 -10.31
N VAL A 303 -11.34 -4.13 -8.98
CA VAL A 303 -12.38 -3.45 -8.21
C VAL A 303 -11.93 -2.04 -7.88
N THR A 304 -12.78 -1.06 -8.15
CA THR A 304 -12.58 0.34 -7.73
C THR A 304 -13.78 0.79 -6.93
N ASP A 305 -13.53 1.37 -5.75
CA ASP A 305 -14.59 1.99 -4.94
C ASP A 305 -14.04 3.19 -4.16
N SER A 306 -14.94 4.02 -3.66
CA SER A 306 -14.60 5.19 -2.86
C SER A 306 -15.50 5.25 -1.63
N LEU A 307 -14.90 5.52 -0.48
CA LEU A 307 -15.62 5.66 0.78
C LEU A 307 -16.51 6.91 0.73
N SER A 308 -17.78 6.74 1.09
CA SER A 308 -18.77 7.83 1.14
C SER A 308 -18.77 8.50 2.52
N GLY A 309 -17.65 9.19 2.85
CA GLY A 309 -17.52 9.95 4.09
C GLY A 309 -18.02 11.38 3.94
N ASP A 310 -18.47 11.98 5.04
CA ASP A 310 -18.88 13.40 5.10
C ASP A 310 -17.67 14.35 5.07
N THR A 311 -16.48 13.84 5.37
CA THR A 311 -15.21 14.55 5.40
C THR A 311 -14.20 13.91 4.45
N VAL A 312 -13.29 14.73 3.89
CA VAL A 312 -12.16 14.24 3.07
C VAL A 312 -11.06 13.79 4.02
N ASP A 313 -11.14 12.52 4.42
CA ASP A 313 -10.25 11.90 5.40
C ASP A 313 -9.48 10.73 4.76
N PRO A 314 -8.17 10.88 4.48
CA PRO A 314 -7.41 9.89 3.73
C PRO A 314 -7.42 8.50 4.35
N ILE A 315 -7.55 7.48 3.49
CA ILE A 315 -7.29 6.08 3.91
C ILE A 315 -5.83 5.97 4.34
N ARG A 316 -5.59 5.45 5.54
CA ARG A 316 -4.28 5.34 6.18
C ARG A 316 -3.73 3.93 6.21
N TRP A 317 -4.64 2.95 6.24
CA TRP A 317 -4.30 1.53 6.19
C TRP A 317 -5.44 0.73 5.59
N MET A 318 -5.10 -0.45 5.08
CA MET A 318 -6.06 -1.48 4.68
C MET A 318 -5.62 -2.83 5.21
N MET A 319 -6.57 -3.68 5.56
CA MET A 319 -6.33 -5.00 6.11
C MET A 319 -7.46 -5.95 5.74
N SER A 320 -7.11 -7.18 5.37
CA SER A 320 -8.07 -8.24 5.12
C SER A 320 -8.55 -8.85 6.43
N ASP A 321 -9.85 -9.06 6.57
CA ASP A 321 -10.49 -9.75 7.69
C ASP A 321 -11.61 -10.67 7.19
N GLU A 322 -12.14 -11.54 8.06
CA GLU A 322 -13.29 -12.39 7.75
C GLU A 322 -14.55 -11.60 7.36
N LYS A 323 -14.68 -10.37 7.88
CA LYS A 323 -15.82 -9.48 7.60
C LYS A 323 -15.71 -8.75 6.27
N GLY A 324 -14.54 -8.77 5.62
CA GLY A 324 -14.25 -8.07 4.38
C GLY A 324 -12.92 -7.31 4.42
N LEU A 325 -12.76 -6.35 3.52
CA LEU A 325 -11.63 -5.45 3.52
C LEU A 325 -11.87 -4.31 4.51
N LEU A 326 -11.07 -4.25 5.55
CA LEU A 326 -11.07 -3.16 6.53
C LEU A 326 -10.22 -2.00 6.02
N LEU A 327 -10.74 -0.79 6.14
CA LEU A 327 -10.09 0.44 5.74
C LEU A 327 -10.15 1.44 6.89
N GLY A 328 -9.01 1.92 7.34
CA GLY A 328 -8.94 2.91 8.40
C GLY A 328 -8.66 4.30 7.86
N THR A 329 -9.47 5.27 8.28
CA THR A 329 -9.28 6.70 8.05
C THR A 329 -9.01 7.39 9.39
N PHE A 330 -8.74 8.69 9.41
CA PHE A 330 -8.51 9.40 10.67
C PHE A 330 -9.74 9.42 11.58
N GLU A 331 -10.93 9.57 10.99
CA GLU A 331 -12.18 9.76 11.73
C GLU A 331 -13.03 8.50 11.85
N ALA A 332 -12.75 7.45 11.06
CA ALA A 332 -13.60 6.28 11.00
C ALA A 332 -12.88 5.01 10.52
N GLU A 333 -13.43 3.87 10.87
CA GLU A 333 -13.12 2.58 10.27
C GLU A 333 -14.27 2.15 9.36
N TRP A 334 -13.89 1.62 8.20
CA TRP A 334 -14.81 1.19 7.14
C TRP A 334 -14.62 -0.28 6.84
N VAL A 335 -15.69 -0.91 6.41
CA VAL A 335 -15.66 -2.30 5.90
C VAL A 335 -16.20 -2.31 4.48
N SER A 336 -15.39 -2.81 3.55
CA SER A 336 -15.81 -3.09 2.19
C SER A 336 -16.08 -4.58 2.04
N ARG A 337 -17.27 -4.94 1.60
CA ARG A 337 -17.77 -6.31 1.49
C ARG A 337 -18.76 -6.44 0.33
N PRO A 338 -19.07 -7.67 -0.13
CA PRO A 338 -20.15 -7.89 -1.06
C PRO A 338 -21.49 -7.34 -0.56
N SER A 339 -22.26 -6.72 -1.46
CA SER A 339 -23.61 -6.22 -1.17
C SER A 339 -24.68 -7.30 -1.19
N ASP A 340 -24.34 -8.46 -1.70
CA ASP A 340 -25.18 -9.65 -1.83
C ASP A 340 -24.75 -10.77 -0.84
N THR A 341 -25.24 -11.98 -1.05
CA THR A 341 -24.91 -13.16 -0.23
C THR A 341 -23.61 -13.86 -0.66
N SER A 342 -22.89 -13.34 -1.66
CA SER A 342 -21.61 -13.91 -2.08
C SER A 342 -20.52 -13.68 -1.04
N THR A 343 -19.49 -14.51 -1.07
CA THR A 343 -18.33 -14.38 -0.18
C THR A 343 -17.18 -13.63 -0.84
N LEU A 344 -17.22 -13.48 -2.17
CA LEU A 344 -16.16 -12.84 -2.95
C LEU A 344 -16.54 -11.42 -3.35
N LEU A 345 -15.60 -10.53 -3.19
CA LEU A 345 -15.72 -9.14 -3.61
C LEU A 345 -15.48 -9.04 -5.12
N THR A 346 -16.45 -8.50 -5.85
CA THR A 346 -16.40 -8.28 -7.31
C THR A 346 -16.65 -6.81 -7.65
N PRO A 347 -16.32 -6.36 -8.88
CA PRO A 347 -16.61 -4.99 -9.29
C PRO A 347 -18.09 -4.60 -9.22
N SER A 348 -18.98 -5.59 -9.36
CA SER A 348 -20.43 -5.38 -9.41
C SER A 348 -21.12 -5.42 -8.06
N ASN A 349 -20.51 -6.04 -7.03
CA ASN A 349 -21.13 -6.22 -5.72
C ASN A 349 -20.42 -5.46 -4.57
N VAL A 350 -19.36 -4.72 -4.86
CA VAL A 350 -18.62 -3.98 -3.84
C VAL A 350 -19.50 -2.96 -3.13
N LYS A 351 -19.46 -2.95 -1.80
CA LYS A 351 -20.13 -1.96 -0.96
C LYS A 351 -19.30 -1.65 0.27
N SER A 352 -18.90 -0.39 0.39
CA SER A 352 -18.21 0.13 1.56
C SER A 352 -19.21 0.78 2.54
N ALA A 353 -19.08 0.45 3.81
CA ALA A 353 -19.90 1.01 4.87
C ALA A 353 -19.03 1.39 6.08
N ARG A 354 -19.38 2.50 6.73
CA ARG A 354 -18.76 2.92 8.00
C ARG A 354 -19.08 1.88 9.07
N SER A 355 -18.06 1.38 9.74
CA SER A 355 -18.18 0.40 10.83
C SER A 355 -18.15 1.07 12.19
N THR A 356 -17.19 1.95 12.42
CA THR A 356 -17.05 2.70 13.66
C THR A 356 -16.68 4.16 13.39
N GLY A 357 -16.78 5.01 14.39
CA GLY A 357 -16.40 6.43 14.35
C GLY A 357 -15.22 6.76 15.26
N TYR A 358 -14.38 5.77 15.61
CA TYR A 358 -13.26 6.04 16.52
C TYR A 358 -12.06 6.62 15.79
N GLY A 359 -11.89 6.27 14.51
CA GLY A 359 -10.75 6.72 13.71
C GLY A 359 -9.47 5.95 14.00
N SER A 360 -8.50 6.16 13.15
CA SER A 360 -7.23 5.42 13.14
C SER A 360 -6.04 6.35 13.19
N ALA A 361 -5.04 6.03 14.02
CA ALA A 361 -3.77 6.72 14.02
C ALA A 361 -3.02 6.52 12.69
N ALA A 362 -2.09 7.40 12.38
CA ALA A 362 -1.08 7.16 11.36
C ALA A 362 -0.08 6.13 11.93
N VAL A 363 -0.19 4.88 11.52
CA VAL A 363 0.66 3.77 11.98
C VAL A 363 1.87 3.64 11.05
#